data_661d346a25dc776b2878494e6f57df86
#
_entry.id   661d346a25dc776b2878494e6f57df86
#
_cell.length_a   1.000
_cell.length_b   1.000
_cell.length_c   1.000
_cell.angle_alpha   90.00
_cell.angle_beta   90.00
_cell.angle_gamma   90.00
#
_symmetry.space_group_name_H-M   'P 1'
#
loop_
_entity.id
_entity.type
_entity.pdbx_description
1 polymer ?
#
loop_
_entity_poly.entity_id
_entity_poly.type
_entity_poly.pdbx_seq_one_letter_code
_entity_poly.pdbx_strand_id
1 'polypeptide(L)'
;MSQKIIGIDLGGTSVKFAILTQEGEIQEKWSIKTNILDEGSHIVDNMIESIQHRLDLLGLSATDFRGIGMGSPGVVDREKGTVIGAYNLNWKTLQPIKEKIEKALGIPFFIDNDANVAALGERWMGAGDNQPDVVFMTLGTGVGGGIVAEGKLLHGVAGAAGELGHITVDFDQPIACTCGKKGCLETVASATGIVNLTRRYADEYEGDAALKRLIDDGEEVTAKTVFDLAKEGDDLALIVYRNFSRYLGIACTNIGSILNPSTIVIGGGVSAAGEFLLQGVQKVYDENTFPQVRTTTKLALATLGNDAGVIGAASLVLQ
;
A
#
# COMPACT_ATOMS: atom_id res chain seq x y z
N MET A 1 -4.50 17.53 -29.20
CA MET A 1 -3.78 16.49 -28.46
C MET A 1 -4.63 16.12 -27.24
N SER A 2 -4.64 14.86 -26.80
CA SER A 2 -5.33 14.49 -25.55
C SER A 2 -4.63 15.16 -24.36
N GLN A 3 -5.41 15.68 -23.42
CA GLN A 3 -4.86 16.28 -22.21
C GLN A 3 -4.10 15.21 -21.39
N LYS A 4 -3.02 15.62 -20.76
CA LYS A 4 -2.19 14.80 -19.86
C LYS A 4 -2.76 14.80 -18.44
N ILE A 5 -2.20 13.97 -17.58
CA ILE A 5 -2.54 13.88 -16.16
C ILE A 5 -1.25 13.97 -15.36
N ILE A 6 -1.30 14.63 -14.20
CA ILE A 6 -0.22 14.59 -13.20
C ILE A 6 -0.64 13.65 -12.08
N GLY A 7 0.20 12.66 -11.77
CA GLY A 7 0.08 11.81 -10.58
C GLY A 7 1.12 12.19 -9.54
N ILE A 8 0.71 12.27 -8.28
CA ILE A 8 1.57 12.61 -7.12
C ILE A 8 1.44 11.51 -6.06
N ASP A 9 2.57 10.97 -5.62
CA ASP A 9 2.67 10.05 -4.48
C ASP A 9 3.44 10.74 -3.37
N LEU A 10 2.73 11.16 -2.31
CA LEU A 10 3.29 11.87 -1.17
C LEU A 10 3.71 10.90 -0.08
N GLY A 11 5.01 10.67 0.03
CA GLY A 11 5.60 9.87 1.11
C GLY A 11 6.36 10.71 2.13
N GLY A 12 6.65 10.11 3.29
CA GLY A 12 7.37 10.79 4.38
C GLY A 12 8.83 11.16 4.06
N THR A 13 9.45 10.50 3.07
CA THR A 13 10.85 10.76 2.67
C THR A 13 10.94 11.52 1.36
N SER A 14 10.07 11.21 0.41
CA SER A 14 10.05 11.83 -0.92
C SER A 14 8.64 11.99 -1.43
N VAL A 15 8.44 13.03 -2.24
CA VAL A 15 7.27 13.21 -3.07
C VAL A 15 7.64 12.80 -4.48
N LYS A 16 6.91 11.85 -5.05
CA LYS A 16 7.10 11.39 -6.42
C LYS A 16 6.02 11.99 -7.32
N PHE A 17 6.40 12.31 -8.53
CA PHE A 17 5.53 12.89 -9.54
C PHE A 17 5.68 12.13 -10.85
N ALA A 18 4.59 12.06 -11.59
CA ALA A 18 4.62 11.61 -12.97
C ALA A 18 3.65 12.42 -13.84
N ILE A 19 4.02 12.64 -15.09
CA ILE A 19 3.11 13.11 -16.15
C ILE A 19 2.76 11.89 -16.99
N LEU A 20 1.46 11.61 -17.11
CA LEU A 20 0.96 10.43 -17.81
C LEU A 20 0.01 10.83 -18.94
N THR A 21 -0.12 9.95 -19.92
CA THR A 21 -1.25 9.96 -20.87
C THR A 21 -2.54 9.49 -20.18
N GLN A 22 -3.68 9.67 -20.82
CA GLN A 22 -4.97 9.15 -20.29
C GLN A 22 -5.07 7.62 -20.37
N GLU A 23 -4.17 6.99 -21.10
CA GLU A 23 -4.02 5.52 -21.19
C GLU A 23 -3.10 4.94 -20.10
N GLY A 24 -2.47 5.82 -19.27
CA GLY A 24 -1.62 5.40 -18.15
C GLY A 24 -0.13 5.30 -18.48
N GLU A 25 0.30 5.71 -19.67
CA GLU A 25 1.72 5.71 -20.03
C GLU A 25 2.45 6.88 -19.37
N ILE A 26 3.51 6.58 -18.62
CA ILE A 26 4.38 7.59 -17.99
C ILE A 26 5.25 8.23 -19.06
N GLN A 27 5.10 9.54 -19.25
CA GLN A 27 5.89 10.34 -20.16
C GLN A 27 7.06 11.05 -19.48
N GLU A 28 6.89 11.41 -18.22
CA GLU A 28 7.89 12.09 -17.40
C GLU A 28 7.76 11.64 -15.97
N LYS A 29 8.88 11.47 -15.25
CA LYS A 29 8.89 11.10 -13.83
C LYS A 29 10.02 11.81 -13.10
N TRP A 30 9.71 12.38 -11.93
CA TRP A 30 10.71 13.00 -11.05
C TRP A 30 10.29 12.89 -9.59
N SER A 31 11.17 13.29 -8.69
CA SER A 31 10.90 13.33 -7.26
C SER A 31 11.62 14.48 -6.58
N ILE A 32 11.08 14.91 -5.45
CA ILE A 32 11.73 15.82 -4.53
C ILE A 32 11.78 15.21 -3.12
N LYS A 33 12.67 15.69 -2.28
CA LYS A 33 12.68 15.30 -0.86
C LYS A 33 11.48 15.91 -0.14
N THR A 34 10.80 15.14 0.69
CA THR A 34 9.73 15.67 1.55
C THR A 34 10.34 16.53 2.65
N ASN A 35 9.97 17.81 2.72
CA ASN A 35 10.42 18.72 3.76
C ASN A 35 9.44 18.69 4.93
N ILE A 36 9.70 17.84 5.92
CA ILE A 36 8.88 17.68 7.13
C ILE A 36 9.22 18.69 8.25
N LEU A 37 10.14 19.61 8.01
CA LEU A 37 10.47 20.68 8.97
C LEU A 37 9.29 21.63 9.15
N ASP A 38 9.31 22.38 10.24
CA ASP A 38 8.28 23.38 10.56
C ASP A 38 6.84 22.80 10.43
N GLU A 39 6.64 21.63 11.04
CA GLU A 39 5.36 20.87 10.99
C GLU A 39 4.90 20.53 9.58
N GLY A 40 5.84 20.37 8.63
CA GLY A 40 5.55 20.03 7.24
C GLY A 40 4.87 21.16 6.44
N SER A 41 4.93 22.41 6.93
CA SER A 41 4.26 23.57 6.31
C SER A 41 4.72 23.85 4.88
N HIS A 42 5.94 23.48 4.54
CA HIS A 42 6.56 23.72 3.22
C HIS A 42 6.24 22.66 2.16
N ILE A 43 5.64 21.52 2.55
CA ILE A 43 5.46 20.39 1.62
C ILE A 43 4.63 20.79 0.40
N VAL A 44 3.48 21.45 0.60
CA VAL A 44 2.57 21.80 -0.51
C VAL A 44 3.21 22.86 -1.42
N ASP A 45 3.87 23.84 -0.84
CA ASP A 45 4.51 24.92 -1.61
C ASP A 45 5.68 24.37 -2.44
N ASN A 46 6.50 23.46 -1.87
CA ASN A 46 7.57 22.78 -2.60
C ASN A 46 7.01 21.89 -3.73
N MET A 47 5.85 21.24 -3.55
CA MET A 47 5.20 20.51 -4.62
C MET A 47 4.77 21.43 -5.76
N ILE A 48 4.15 22.57 -5.45
CA ILE A 48 3.72 23.57 -6.43
C ILE A 48 4.90 24.10 -7.23
N GLU A 49 5.96 24.54 -6.56
CA GLU A 49 7.19 25.02 -7.20
C GLU A 49 7.81 23.98 -8.11
N SER A 50 7.86 22.71 -7.65
CA SER A 50 8.42 21.60 -8.42
C SER A 50 7.61 21.32 -9.69
N ILE A 51 6.29 21.37 -9.60
CA ILE A 51 5.42 21.19 -10.77
C ILE A 51 5.59 22.35 -11.73
N GLN A 52 5.51 23.61 -11.29
CA GLN A 52 5.69 24.79 -12.13
C GLN A 52 7.00 24.75 -12.89
N HIS A 53 8.09 24.49 -12.17
CA HIS A 53 9.42 24.37 -12.80
C HIS A 53 9.46 23.27 -13.87
N ARG A 54 8.82 22.10 -13.60
CA ARG A 54 8.79 21.01 -14.58
C ARG A 54 7.96 21.39 -15.83
N LEU A 55 6.83 22.05 -15.65
CA LEU A 55 5.97 22.50 -16.74
C LEU A 55 6.72 23.52 -17.64
N ASP A 56 7.41 24.48 -17.01
CA ASP A 56 8.22 25.47 -17.75
C ASP A 56 9.33 24.82 -18.57
N LEU A 57 10.05 23.85 -17.99
CA LEU A 57 11.10 23.10 -18.70
C LEU A 57 10.57 22.34 -19.91
N LEU A 58 9.33 21.85 -19.85
CA LEU A 58 8.70 21.08 -20.92
C LEU A 58 7.88 21.94 -21.89
N GLY A 59 7.75 23.27 -21.64
CA GLY A 59 6.92 24.16 -22.42
C GLY A 59 5.43 23.82 -22.36
N LEU A 60 4.98 23.24 -21.22
CA LEU A 60 3.60 22.87 -20.99
C LEU A 60 2.87 23.93 -20.12
N SER A 61 1.57 24.00 -20.28
CA SER A 61 0.68 24.93 -19.57
C SER A 61 -0.46 24.19 -18.87
N ALA A 62 -1.19 24.85 -17.99
CA ALA A 62 -2.33 24.27 -17.29
C ALA A 62 -3.39 23.64 -18.25
N THR A 63 -3.56 24.21 -19.44
CA THR A 63 -4.53 23.72 -20.44
C THR A 63 -4.15 22.38 -21.07
N ASP A 64 -2.89 21.96 -20.94
CA ASP A 64 -2.41 20.67 -21.43
C ASP A 64 -2.80 19.51 -20.49
N PHE A 65 -3.35 19.83 -19.30
CA PHE A 65 -3.68 18.85 -18.29
C PHE A 65 -5.20 18.75 -18.04
N ARG A 66 -5.68 17.53 -17.87
CA ARG A 66 -7.03 17.22 -17.42
C ARG A 66 -7.18 17.41 -15.92
N GLY A 67 -6.12 17.12 -15.14
CA GLY A 67 -6.12 17.24 -13.70
C GLY A 67 -4.82 16.73 -13.06
N ILE A 68 -4.75 16.93 -11.75
CA ILE A 68 -3.72 16.41 -10.86
C ILE A 68 -4.40 15.47 -9.88
N GLY A 69 -3.91 14.23 -9.78
CA GLY A 69 -4.30 13.30 -8.72
C GLY A 69 -3.19 13.14 -7.71
N MET A 70 -3.52 12.94 -6.44
CA MET A 70 -2.54 12.76 -5.37
C MET A 70 -2.94 11.65 -4.42
N GLY A 71 -1.96 10.79 -4.03
CA GLY A 71 -2.02 9.90 -2.89
C GLY A 71 -1.34 10.52 -1.68
N SER A 72 -1.96 10.46 -0.50
CA SER A 72 -1.43 11.02 0.74
C SER A 72 -1.66 10.09 1.93
N PRO A 73 -0.70 9.96 2.85
CA PRO A 73 -0.96 9.38 4.16
C PRO A 73 -1.89 10.29 4.97
N GLY A 74 -2.46 9.73 6.05
CA GLY A 74 -3.36 10.45 6.94
C GLY A 74 -4.85 10.31 6.56
N VAL A 75 -5.68 11.07 7.24
CA VAL A 75 -7.13 11.10 7.00
C VAL A 75 -7.45 12.11 5.92
N VAL A 76 -7.97 11.65 4.79
CA VAL A 76 -8.24 12.45 3.61
C VAL A 76 -9.74 12.79 3.52
N ASP A 77 -10.07 14.08 3.44
CA ASP A 77 -11.38 14.55 2.99
C ASP A 77 -11.28 14.83 1.47
N ARG A 78 -11.80 13.94 0.67
CA ARG A 78 -11.71 13.96 -0.80
C ARG A 78 -12.48 15.11 -1.43
N GLU A 79 -13.62 15.49 -0.86
CA GLU A 79 -14.47 16.57 -1.38
C GLU A 79 -13.81 17.92 -1.17
N LYS A 80 -13.32 18.15 0.05
CA LYS A 80 -12.59 19.39 0.38
C LYS A 80 -11.15 19.38 -0.08
N GLY A 81 -10.59 18.21 -0.40
CA GLY A 81 -9.18 18.04 -0.77
C GLY A 81 -8.24 18.43 0.38
N THR A 82 -8.59 17.98 1.60
CA THR A 82 -7.81 18.28 2.81
C THR A 82 -7.28 17.00 3.44
N VAL A 83 -6.18 17.13 4.20
CA VAL A 83 -5.56 16.02 4.95
C VAL A 83 -5.30 16.44 6.39
N ILE A 84 -5.49 15.50 7.32
CA ILE A 84 -5.12 15.67 8.74
C ILE A 84 -4.54 14.37 9.29
N GLY A 85 -3.68 14.47 10.29
CA GLY A 85 -3.15 13.29 11.01
C GLY A 85 -2.12 12.48 10.24
N ALA A 86 -1.47 13.05 9.23
CA ALA A 86 -0.33 12.43 8.56
C ALA A 86 0.94 12.64 9.40
N TYR A 87 1.10 11.83 10.45
CA TYR A 87 2.17 12.01 11.44
C TYR A 87 3.58 11.85 10.85
N ASN A 88 3.75 11.02 9.84
CA ASN A 88 5.01 10.87 9.10
C ASN A 88 5.40 12.11 8.26
N LEU A 89 4.46 13.04 8.06
CA LEU A 89 4.66 14.34 7.43
C LEU A 89 4.68 15.50 8.44
N ASN A 90 4.59 15.21 9.74
CA ASN A 90 4.36 16.18 10.81
C ASN A 90 3.03 16.98 10.68
N TRP A 91 2.09 16.52 9.88
CA TRP A 91 0.79 17.17 9.69
C TRP A 91 -0.18 16.80 10.80
N LYS A 92 -0.11 17.55 11.89
CA LYS A 92 -1.03 17.42 13.04
C LYS A 92 -2.31 18.25 12.86
N THR A 93 -2.25 19.29 12.03
CA THR A 93 -3.34 20.20 11.72
C THR A 93 -3.86 19.99 10.30
N LEU A 94 -5.05 20.47 10.02
CA LEU A 94 -5.70 20.36 8.71
C LEU A 94 -4.87 21.09 7.63
N GLN A 95 -4.59 20.37 6.53
CA GLN A 95 -3.87 20.89 5.37
C GLN A 95 -4.83 21.08 4.19
N PRO A 96 -5.08 22.33 3.71
CA PRO A 96 -5.97 22.63 2.60
C PRO A 96 -5.25 22.50 1.25
N ILE A 97 -4.95 21.27 0.83
CA ILE A 97 -4.06 20.99 -0.30
C ILE A 97 -4.70 21.40 -1.62
N LYS A 98 -5.96 21.00 -1.85
CA LYS A 98 -6.70 21.29 -3.09
C LYS A 98 -6.75 22.80 -3.37
N GLU A 99 -7.15 23.58 -2.38
CA GLU A 99 -7.26 25.03 -2.51
C GLU A 99 -5.92 25.66 -2.94
N LYS A 100 -4.82 25.26 -2.29
CA LYS A 100 -3.49 25.78 -2.59
C LYS A 100 -3.03 25.42 -4.00
N ILE A 101 -3.16 24.13 -4.38
CA ILE A 101 -2.70 23.62 -5.69
C ILE A 101 -3.55 24.21 -6.82
N GLU A 102 -4.86 24.17 -6.72
CA GLU A 102 -5.75 24.70 -7.76
C GLU A 102 -5.57 26.22 -7.95
N LYS A 103 -5.39 26.97 -6.85
CA LYS A 103 -5.14 28.42 -6.92
C LYS A 103 -3.81 28.75 -7.60
N ALA A 104 -2.76 27.95 -7.34
CA ALA A 104 -1.42 28.23 -7.85
C ALA A 104 -1.24 27.76 -9.29
N LEU A 105 -1.79 26.58 -9.66
CA LEU A 105 -1.53 25.94 -10.94
C LEU A 105 -2.67 26.08 -11.94
N GLY A 106 -3.90 26.39 -11.49
CA GLY A 106 -5.08 26.46 -12.37
C GLY A 106 -5.51 25.10 -12.97
N ILE A 107 -5.09 24.00 -12.35
CA ILE A 107 -5.37 22.63 -12.80
C ILE A 107 -6.28 21.96 -11.75
N PRO A 108 -7.38 21.27 -12.14
CA PRO A 108 -8.24 20.55 -11.20
C PRO A 108 -7.49 19.51 -10.38
N PHE A 109 -7.80 19.42 -9.08
CA PHE A 109 -7.07 18.56 -8.14
C PHE A 109 -7.97 17.53 -7.45
N PHE A 110 -7.48 16.28 -7.39
CA PHE A 110 -8.12 15.12 -6.78
C PHE A 110 -7.16 14.45 -5.80
N ILE A 111 -7.68 13.92 -4.70
CA ILE A 111 -6.85 13.32 -3.66
C ILE A 111 -7.54 12.10 -3.05
N ASP A 112 -6.74 11.09 -2.68
CA ASP A 112 -7.17 9.96 -1.88
C ASP A 112 -6.04 9.49 -0.95
N ASN A 113 -6.33 8.50 -0.11
CA ASN A 113 -5.32 7.85 0.71
C ASN A 113 -4.28 7.12 -0.15
N ASP A 114 -3.03 7.03 0.33
CA ASP A 114 -1.90 6.41 -0.37
C ASP A 114 -2.13 4.93 -0.73
N ALA A 115 -2.71 4.12 0.17
CA ALA A 115 -3.03 2.72 -0.12
C ALA A 115 -4.18 2.60 -1.14
N ASN A 116 -5.17 3.48 -1.07
CA ASN A 116 -6.26 3.54 -2.04
C ASN A 116 -5.76 3.87 -3.46
N VAL A 117 -4.87 4.85 -3.59
CA VAL A 117 -4.32 5.16 -4.92
C VAL A 117 -3.42 4.05 -5.43
N ALA A 118 -2.65 3.38 -4.56
CA ALA A 118 -1.88 2.22 -4.96
C ALA A 118 -2.78 1.08 -5.47
N ALA A 119 -3.94 0.87 -4.83
CA ALA A 119 -4.96 -0.08 -5.31
C ALA A 119 -5.48 0.28 -6.70
N LEU A 120 -5.76 1.56 -6.96
CA LEU A 120 -6.16 2.03 -8.29
C LEU A 120 -5.05 1.82 -9.32
N GLY A 121 -3.80 2.07 -8.95
CA GLY A 121 -2.65 1.86 -9.85
C GLY A 121 -2.53 0.40 -10.26
N GLU A 122 -2.48 -0.51 -9.29
CA GLU A 122 -2.39 -1.95 -9.56
C GLU A 122 -3.63 -2.48 -10.29
N ARG A 123 -4.82 -1.94 -10.00
CA ARG A 123 -6.02 -2.27 -10.76
C ARG A 123 -5.91 -1.83 -12.22
N TRP A 124 -5.45 -0.60 -12.49
CA TRP A 124 -5.47 0.02 -13.82
C TRP A 124 -4.36 -0.50 -14.72
N MET A 125 -3.12 -0.47 -14.26
CA MET A 125 -1.92 -0.74 -15.06
C MET A 125 -1.06 -1.89 -14.53
N GLY A 126 -1.46 -2.51 -13.43
CA GLY A 126 -0.69 -3.55 -12.74
C GLY A 126 -1.38 -4.92 -12.73
N ALA A 127 -1.13 -5.67 -11.66
CA ALA A 127 -1.58 -7.06 -11.49
C ALA A 127 -3.11 -7.24 -11.49
N GLY A 128 -3.88 -6.17 -11.35
CA GLY A 128 -5.34 -6.19 -11.43
C GLY A 128 -5.90 -6.25 -12.86
N ASP A 129 -5.06 -6.14 -13.89
CA ASP A 129 -5.42 -6.29 -15.31
C ASP A 129 -6.66 -5.49 -15.73
N ASN A 130 -6.77 -4.27 -15.20
CA ASN A 130 -7.88 -3.33 -15.41
C ASN A 130 -9.28 -3.93 -15.13
N GLN A 131 -9.36 -4.98 -14.31
CA GLN A 131 -10.64 -5.57 -13.92
C GLN A 131 -11.43 -4.61 -13.02
N PRO A 132 -12.78 -4.66 -13.01
CA PRO A 132 -13.59 -3.76 -12.21
C PRO A 132 -13.47 -4.01 -10.70
N ASP A 133 -13.22 -5.26 -10.29
CA ASP A 133 -13.23 -5.68 -8.90
C ASP A 133 -11.86 -6.22 -8.50
N VAL A 134 -11.09 -5.40 -7.80
CA VAL A 134 -9.71 -5.70 -7.37
C VAL A 134 -9.52 -5.25 -5.93
N VAL A 135 -8.88 -6.08 -5.13
CA VAL A 135 -8.43 -5.72 -3.79
C VAL A 135 -6.91 -5.67 -3.78
N PHE A 136 -6.35 -4.64 -3.20
CA PHE A 136 -4.92 -4.48 -3.01
C PHE A 136 -4.57 -4.46 -1.53
N MET A 137 -3.53 -5.20 -1.16
CA MET A 137 -2.90 -5.15 0.16
C MET A 137 -1.43 -4.80 0.02
N THR A 138 -0.96 -3.82 0.79
CA THR A 138 0.46 -3.48 0.88
C THR A 138 1.02 -3.95 2.23
N LEU A 139 2.02 -4.83 2.17
CA LEU A 139 2.72 -5.39 3.32
C LEU A 139 4.06 -4.65 3.50
N GLY A 140 4.01 -3.55 4.26
CA GLY A 140 5.17 -2.71 4.59
C GLY A 140 5.50 -2.76 6.08
N THR A 141 5.84 -1.62 6.70
CA THR A 141 5.96 -1.47 8.16
C THR A 141 4.66 -1.85 8.87
N GLY A 142 3.53 -1.47 8.28
CA GLY A 142 2.19 -1.92 8.62
C GLY A 142 1.54 -2.69 7.46
N VAL A 143 0.21 -2.87 7.51
CA VAL A 143 -0.59 -3.43 6.43
C VAL A 143 -1.66 -2.41 6.02
N GLY A 144 -1.51 -1.85 4.84
CA GLY A 144 -2.54 -1.01 4.21
C GLY A 144 -3.34 -1.79 3.17
N GLY A 145 -4.43 -1.20 2.70
CA GLY A 145 -5.24 -1.80 1.66
C GLY A 145 -6.14 -0.81 0.94
N GLY A 146 -6.65 -1.24 -0.20
CA GLY A 146 -7.65 -0.53 -0.96
C GLY A 146 -8.56 -1.51 -1.71
N ILE A 147 -9.82 -1.19 -1.79
CA ILE A 147 -10.84 -2.01 -2.42
C ILE A 147 -11.41 -1.24 -3.60
N VAL A 148 -11.30 -1.81 -4.79
CA VAL A 148 -11.99 -1.31 -5.97
C VAL A 148 -13.13 -2.29 -6.29
N ALA A 149 -14.34 -1.78 -6.34
CA ALA A 149 -15.56 -2.53 -6.67
C ALA A 149 -16.31 -1.79 -7.77
N GLU A 150 -16.74 -2.50 -8.81
CA GLU A 150 -17.39 -1.93 -10.00
C GLU A 150 -16.57 -0.77 -10.62
N GLY A 151 -15.25 -0.88 -10.59
CA GLY A 151 -14.31 0.11 -11.13
C GLY A 151 -14.08 1.34 -10.24
N LYS A 152 -14.69 1.42 -9.05
CA LYS A 152 -14.61 2.57 -8.14
C LYS A 152 -14.02 2.17 -6.79
N LEU A 153 -13.28 3.08 -6.17
CA LEU A 153 -12.81 2.90 -4.80
C LEU A 153 -13.98 2.81 -3.82
N LEU A 154 -13.93 1.82 -2.97
CA LEU A 154 -14.85 1.68 -1.84
C LEU A 154 -14.30 2.44 -0.64
N HIS A 155 -14.99 3.48 -0.20
CA HIS A 155 -14.55 4.31 0.93
C HIS A 155 -15.28 4.00 2.24
N GLY A 156 -16.51 3.49 2.16
CA GLY A 156 -17.38 3.31 3.34
C GLY A 156 -17.88 4.64 3.91
N VAL A 157 -18.68 4.55 4.97
CA VAL A 157 -19.35 5.71 5.58
C VAL A 157 -18.37 6.72 6.19
N ALA A 158 -17.27 6.22 6.75
CA ALA A 158 -16.27 7.02 7.47
C ALA A 158 -14.94 7.15 6.69
N GLY A 159 -14.90 6.74 5.42
CA GLY A 159 -13.65 6.70 4.66
C GLY A 159 -12.67 5.61 5.08
N ALA A 160 -13.12 4.63 5.88
CA ALA A 160 -12.26 3.59 6.48
C ALA A 160 -12.46 2.19 5.84
N ALA A 161 -13.11 2.09 4.68
CA ALA A 161 -13.11 0.84 3.94
C ALA A 161 -11.70 0.59 3.37
N GLY A 162 -11.29 -0.67 3.34
CA GLY A 162 -9.93 -1.01 2.91
C GLY A 162 -8.89 -1.07 4.03
N GLU A 163 -9.26 -0.82 5.28
CA GLU A 163 -8.40 -1.00 6.47
C GLU A 163 -8.13 -2.50 6.74
N LEU A 164 -7.61 -3.20 5.73
CA LEU A 164 -7.45 -4.66 5.70
C LEU A 164 -6.45 -5.17 6.74
N GLY A 165 -5.48 -4.34 7.11
CA GLY A 165 -4.52 -4.64 8.16
C GLY A 165 -5.17 -4.84 9.54
N HIS A 166 -6.39 -4.35 9.72
CA HIS A 166 -7.10 -4.46 10.98
C HIS A 166 -8.16 -5.58 11.02
N ILE A 167 -8.19 -6.46 10.01
CA ILE A 167 -8.94 -7.72 10.07
C ILE A 167 -8.34 -8.58 11.19
N THR A 168 -9.18 -9.12 12.09
CA THR A 168 -8.72 -10.02 13.15
C THR A 168 -8.48 -11.41 12.55
N VAL A 169 -7.24 -11.91 12.67
CA VAL A 169 -6.80 -13.21 12.16
C VAL A 169 -6.13 -14.09 13.22
N ASP A 170 -5.66 -13.51 14.32
CA ASP A 170 -5.00 -14.21 15.42
C ASP A 170 -5.91 -14.17 16.67
N PHE A 171 -6.50 -15.32 16.98
CA PHE A 171 -7.42 -15.47 18.12
C PHE A 171 -6.78 -16.20 19.30
N ASP A 172 -5.69 -16.94 19.07
CA ASP A 172 -5.11 -17.83 20.08
C ASP A 172 -4.13 -17.07 20.99
N GLN A 173 -3.20 -16.32 20.38
CA GLN A 173 -2.19 -15.52 21.08
C GLN A 173 -2.11 -14.11 20.51
N PRO A 174 -3.17 -13.31 20.64
CA PRO A 174 -3.32 -12.06 19.89
C PRO A 174 -2.35 -10.98 20.35
N ILE A 175 -1.50 -10.49 19.43
CA ILE A 175 -0.60 -9.36 19.63
C ILE A 175 -1.42 -8.06 19.64
N ALA A 176 -1.05 -7.13 20.54
CA ALA A 176 -1.66 -5.80 20.58
C ALA A 176 -1.34 -5.00 19.31
N CYS A 177 -2.36 -4.38 18.74
CA CYS A 177 -2.25 -3.52 17.55
C CYS A 177 -2.29 -2.04 17.96
N THR A 178 -1.63 -1.19 17.19
CA THR A 178 -1.64 0.26 17.37
C THR A 178 -3.04 0.88 17.27
N CYS A 179 -3.99 0.20 16.60
CA CYS A 179 -5.40 0.62 16.54
C CYS A 179 -6.19 0.39 17.86
N GLY A 180 -5.56 -0.15 18.90
CA GLY A 180 -6.18 -0.45 20.21
C GLY A 180 -6.80 -1.84 20.32
N LYS A 181 -6.88 -2.61 19.21
CA LYS A 181 -7.34 -4.01 19.22
C LYS A 181 -6.18 -4.98 19.41
N LYS A 182 -6.51 -6.27 19.40
CA LYS A 182 -5.54 -7.38 19.37
C LYS A 182 -5.85 -8.31 18.23
N GLY A 183 -4.81 -9.00 17.72
CA GLY A 183 -4.95 -10.05 16.71
C GLY A 183 -5.21 -9.54 15.29
N CYS A 184 -4.91 -8.27 14.99
CA CYS A 184 -5.00 -7.69 13.67
C CYS A 184 -3.99 -8.34 12.71
N LEU A 185 -4.34 -8.45 11.43
CA LEU A 185 -3.45 -8.95 10.36
C LEU A 185 -2.09 -8.22 10.35
N GLU A 186 -2.10 -6.92 10.55
CA GLU A 186 -0.89 -6.10 10.60
C GLU A 186 0.12 -6.61 11.63
N THR A 187 -0.34 -7.09 12.78
CA THR A 187 0.54 -7.55 13.87
C THR A 187 1.29 -8.84 13.57
N VAL A 188 0.91 -9.54 12.50
CA VAL A 188 1.48 -10.85 12.11
C VAL A 188 1.92 -10.94 10.65
N ALA A 189 1.47 -10.01 9.77
CA ALA A 189 1.74 -10.06 8.34
C ALA A 189 2.49 -8.84 7.79
N SER A 190 2.66 -7.77 8.55
CA SER A 190 3.58 -6.68 8.19
C SER A 190 5.04 -7.07 8.40
N ALA A 191 5.99 -6.28 7.92
CA ALA A 191 7.41 -6.48 8.22
C ALA A 191 7.68 -6.50 9.73
N THR A 192 7.07 -5.57 10.48
CA THR A 192 7.12 -5.55 11.95
C THR A 192 6.43 -6.78 12.55
N GLY A 193 5.28 -7.17 11.98
CA GLY A 193 4.50 -8.33 12.40
C GLY A 193 5.28 -9.64 12.27
N ILE A 194 6.03 -9.82 11.19
CA ILE A 194 6.88 -11.00 10.97
C ILE A 194 7.98 -11.07 12.05
N VAL A 195 8.60 -9.94 12.41
CA VAL A 195 9.59 -9.89 13.50
C VAL A 195 8.94 -10.23 14.83
N ASN A 196 7.73 -9.76 15.10
CA ASN A 196 6.98 -10.09 16.31
C ASN A 196 6.64 -11.58 16.38
N LEU A 197 6.20 -12.18 15.27
CA LEU A 197 6.00 -13.63 15.17
C LEU A 197 7.30 -14.39 15.42
N THR A 198 8.40 -13.91 14.85
CA THR A 198 9.72 -14.54 15.02
C THR A 198 10.11 -14.60 16.49
N ARG A 199 9.97 -13.50 17.22
CA ARG A 199 10.27 -13.46 18.66
C ARG A 199 9.37 -14.40 19.45
N ARG A 200 8.06 -14.39 19.18
CA ARG A 200 7.09 -15.29 19.82
C ARG A 200 7.50 -16.76 19.69
N TYR A 201 7.81 -17.21 18.47
CA TYR A 201 8.18 -18.60 18.25
C TYR A 201 9.60 -18.94 18.73
N ALA A 202 10.53 -17.98 18.71
CA ALA A 202 11.88 -18.18 19.23
C ALA A 202 11.90 -18.42 20.73
N ASP A 203 11.00 -17.78 21.49
CA ASP A 203 10.89 -17.96 22.96
C ASP A 203 10.49 -19.40 23.33
N GLU A 204 9.74 -20.09 22.48
CA GLU A 204 9.24 -21.47 22.70
C GLU A 204 10.08 -22.53 21.96
N TYR A 205 11.05 -22.11 21.13
CA TYR A 205 11.82 -23.01 20.27
C TYR A 205 13.05 -23.56 20.98
N GLU A 206 13.10 -24.88 21.21
CA GLU A 206 14.20 -25.56 21.87
C GLU A 206 15.23 -26.17 20.91
N GLY A 207 14.99 -26.07 19.57
CA GLY A 207 15.87 -26.64 18.55
C GLY A 207 17.08 -25.78 18.23
N ASP A 208 18.00 -26.31 17.43
CA ASP A 208 19.13 -25.56 16.84
C ASP A 208 18.76 -25.07 15.45
N ALA A 209 18.59 -23.73 15.30
CA ALA A 209 18.26 -23.07 14.05
C ALA A 209 19.11 -21.81 13.86
N ALA A 210 19.47 -21.47 12.62
CA ALA A 210 20.24 -20.27 12.33
C ALA A 210 19.51 -19.02 12.78
N LEU A 211 18.20 -18.94 12.54
CA LEU A 211 17.37 -17.83 12.99
C LEU A 211 17.35 -17.68 14.51
N LYS A 212 17.32 -18.82 15.24
CA LYS A 212 17.39 -18.80 16.72
C LYS A 212 18.71 -18.24 17.21
N ARG A 213 19.83 -18.68 16.62
CA ARG A 213 21.16 -18.17 16.98
C ARG A 213 21.28 -16.66 16.78
N LEU A 214 20.81 -16.12 15.62
CA LEU A 214 20.81 -14.67 15.37
C LEU A 214 20.06 -13.89 16.46
N ILE A 215 18.90 -14.41 16.91
CA ILE A 215 18.11 -13.77 17.97
C ILE A 215 18.84 -13.82 19.31
N ASP A 216 19.40 -14.98 19.68
CA ASP A 216 20.10 -15.19 20.96
C ASP A 216 21.39 -14.35 21.04
N ASP A 217 22.06 -14.14 19.91
CA ASP A 217 23.26 -13.29 19.79
C ASP A 217 22.92 -11.79 19.75
N GLY A 218 21.62 -11.42 19.73
CA GLY A 218 21.15 -10.04 19.71
C GLY A 218 21.30 -9.35 18.36
N GLU A 219 21.43 -10.12 17.28
CA GLU A 219 21.51 -9.61 15.90
C GLU A 219 20.16 -9.03 15.45
N GLU A 220 20.22 -8.06 14.53
CA GLU A 220 19.01 -7.49 13.95
C GLU A 220 18.34 -8.48 12.97
N VAL A 221 17.12 -8.90 13.29
CA VAL A 221 16.30 -9.77 12.46
C VAL A 221 15.24 -8.95 11.74
N THR A 222 15.18 -9.08 10.43
CA THR A 222 14.19 -8.44 9.56
C THR A 222 13.26 -9.48 8.91
N ALA A 223 12.14 -9.04 8.34
CA ALA A 223 11.28 -9.92 7.55
C ALA A 223 12.07 -10.60 6.39
N LYS A 224 13.00 -9.86 5.76
CA LYS A 224 13.88 -10.44 4.72
C LYS A 224 14.73 -11.57 5.27
N THR A 225 15.39 -11.37 6.43
CA THR A 225 16.20 -12.41 7.10
C THR A 225 15.37 -13.68 7.31
N VAL A 226 14.14 -13.55 7.79
CA VAL A 226 13.25 -14.70 8.05
C VAL A 226 12.91 -15.43 6.75
N PHE A 227 12.54 -14.72 5.69
CA PHE A 227 12.20 -15.35 4.40
C PHE A 227 13.41 -16.00 3.74
N ASP A 228 14.59 -15.40 3.81
CA ASP A 228 15.80 -15.97 3.22
C ASP A 228 16.17 -17.28 3.93
N LEU A 229 16.20 -17.30 5.26
CA LEU A 229 16.45 -18.51 6.05
C LEU A 229 15.36 -19.58 5.86
N ALA A 230 14.10 -19.19 5.71
CA ALA A 230 13.03 -20.13 5.42
C ALA A 230 13.21 -20.81 4.05
N LYS A 231 13.69 -20.08 3.04
CA LYS A 231 14.04 -20.65 1.71
C LYS A 231 15.23 -21.62 1.80
N GLU A 232 16.14 -21.41 2.73
CA GLU A 232 17.29 -22.27 3.00
C GLU A 232 16.93 -23.51 3.85
N GLY A 233 15.69 -23.55 4.37
CA GLY A 233 15.19 -24.68 5.16
C GLY A 233 15.42 -24.59 6.65
N ASP A 234 15.71 -23.40 7.20
CA ASP A 234 15.84 -23.19 8.64
C ASP A 234 14.51 -23.50 9.35
N ASP A 235 14.55 -24.35 10.36
CA ASP A 235 13.35 -24.88 11.00
C ASP A 235 12.51 -23.79 11.69
N LEU A 236 13.13 -22.88 12.43
CA LEU A 236 12.41 -21.78 13.08
C LEU A 236 11.83 -20.81 12.06
N ALA A 237 12.60 -20.44 11.04
CA ALA A 237 12.13 -19.58 9.96
C ALA A 237 10.96 -20.19 9.20
N LEU A 238 10.97 -21.52 8.97
CA LEU A 238 9.85 -22.24 8.38
C LEU A 238 8.59 -22.23 9.28
N ILE A 239 8.74 -22.30 10.59
CA ILE A 239 7.61 -22.15 11.53
C ILE A 239 6.98 -20.75 11.38
N VAL A 240 7.81 -19.70 11.39
CA VAL A 240 7.34 -18.30 11.20
C VAL A 240 6.65 -18.13 9.85
N TYR A 241 7.28 -18.60 8.77
CA TYR A 241 6.73 -18.53 7.40
C TYR A 241 5.37 -19.23 7.27
N ARG A 242 5.21 -20.42 7.85
CA ARG A 242 3.94 -21.16 7.80
C ARG A 242 2.82 -20.42 8.53
N ASN A 243 3.12 -19.82 9.68
CA ASN A 243 2.15 -19.04 10.44
C ASN A 243 1.81 -17.71 9.75
N PHE A 244 2.80 -16.99 9.23
CA PHE A 244 2.59 -15.84 8.36
C PHE A 244 1.66 -16.19 7.19
N SER A 245 1.96 -17.26 6.45
CA SER A 245 1.18 -17.73 5.31
C SER A 245 -0.26 -18.09 5.71
N ARG A 246 -0.43 -18.71 6.89
CA ARG A 246 -1.75 -19.03 7.46
C ARG A 246 -2.56 -17.76 7.71
N TYR A 247 -2.00 -16.77 8.41
CA TYR A 247 -2.72 -15.55 8.74
C TYR A 247 -3.09 -14.75 7.49
N LEU A 248 -2.15 -14.55 6.58
CA LEU A 248 -2.40 -13.82 5.34
C LEU A 248 -3.37 -14.58 4.42
N GLY A 249 -3.23 -15.89 4.31
CA GLY A 249 -4.14 -16.74 3.52
C GLY A 249 -5.58 -16.71 4.04
N ILE A 250 -5.78 -16.75 5.35
CA ILE A 250 -7.11 -16.61 5.97
C ILE A 250 -7.69 -15.20 5.73
N ALA A 251 -6.86 -14.15 5.79
CA ALA A 251 -7.32 -12.80 5.44
C ALA A 251 -7.78 -12.74 3.98
N CYS A 252 -7.01 -13.31 3.04
CA CYS A 252 -7.40 -13.39 1.63
C CYS A 252 -8.69 -14.21 1.43
N THR A 253 -8.87 -15.31 2.17
CA THR A 253 -10.11 -16.12 2.17
C THR A 253 -11.32 -15.30 2.60
N ASN A 254 -11.19 -14.53 3.68
CA ASN A 254 -12.27 -13.68 4.18
C ASN A 254 -12.62 -12.57 3.17
N ILE A 255 -11.60 -11.91 2.62
CA ILE A 255 -11.77 -10.88 1.57
C ILE A 255 -12.45 -11.49 0.33
N GLY A 256 -11.99 -12.65 -0.12
CA GLY A 256 -12.58 -13.37 -1.24
C GLY A 256 -14.04 -13.71 -1.01
N SER A 257 -14.37 -14.21 0.19
CA SER A 257 -15.74 -14.60 0.55
C SER A 257 -16.70 -13.40 0.69
N ILE A 258 -16.21 -12.21 1.05
CA ILE A 258 -17.02 -11.00 1.22
C ILE A 258 -17.19 -10.24 -0.10
N LEU A 259 -16.13 -10.12 -0.88
CA LEU A 259 -16.08 -9.22 -2.04
C LEU A 259 -16.05 -9.98 -3.39
N ASN A 260 -15.58 -11.22 -3.40
CA ASN A 260 -15.35 -12.01 -4.61
C ASN A 260 -14.68 -11.22 -5.74
N PRO A 261 -13.53 -10.57 -5.49
CA PRO A 261 -12.86 -9.79 -6.51
C PRO A 261 -12.25 -10.70 -7.59
N SER A 262 -11.97 -10.15 -8.76
CA SER A 262 -11.21 -10.88 -9.81
C SER A 262 -9.79 -11.20 -9.34
N THR A 263 -9.18 -10.26 -8.58
CA THR A 263 -7.80 -10.41 -8.10
C THR A 263 -7.63 -9.78 -6.72
N ILE A 264 -6.93 -10.48 -5.83
CA ILE A 264 -6.34 -9.92 -4.61
C ILE A 264 -4.86 -9.73 -4.89
N VAL A 265 -4.41 -8.48 -4.95
CA VAL A 265 -3.03 -8.11 -5.25
C VAL A 265 -2.27 -7.87 -3.95
N ILE A 266 -1.12 -8.51 -3.78
CA ILE A 266 -0.25 -8.41 -2.60
C ILE A 266 1.01 -7.65 -2.99
N GLY A 267 1.22 -6.48 -2.39
CA GLY A 267 2.36 -5.60 -2.63
C GLY A 267 3.11 -5.25 -1.34
N GLY A 268 3.94 -4.19 -1.43
CA GLY A 268 4.76 -3.71 -0.33
C GLY A 268 6.10 -4.46 -0.19
N GLY A 269 6.94 -4.01 0.75
CA GLY A 269 8.31 -4.53 0.90
C GLY A 269 8.40 -6.02 1.18
N VAL A 270 7.42 -6.59 1.92
CA VAL A 270 7.37 -8.02 2.24
C VAL A 270 7.10 -8.87 0.99
N SER A 271 6.37 -8.35 0.01
CA SER A 271 6.08 -9.05 -1.25
C SER A 271 7.34 -9.33 -2.10
N ALA A 272 8.47 -8.68 -1.79
CA ALA A 272 9.76 -8.98 -2.41
C ALA A 272 10.25 -10.43 -2.15
N ALA A 273 9.67 -11.14 -1.18
CA ALA A 273 9.92 -12.58 -1.02
C ALA A 273 9.45 -13.41 -2.24
N GLY A 274 8.62 -12.81 -3.10
CA GLY A 274 8.27 -13.32 -4.42
C GLY A 274 7.35 -14.54 -4.38
N GLU A 275 7.57 -15.43 -5.34
CA GLU A 275 6.77 -16.64 -5.51
C GLU A 275 6.72 -17.52 -4.25
N PHE A 276 7.80 -17.54 -3.47
CA PHE A 276 7.83 -18.30 -2.22
C PHE A 276 6.74 -17.83 -1.24
N LEU A 277 6.55 -16.51 -1.10
CA LEU A 277 5.46 -15.95 -0.30
C LEU A 277 4.10 -16.35 -0.90
N LEU A 278 3.93 -16.14 -2.21
CA LEU A 278 2.65 -16.35 -2.88
C LEU A 278 2.21 -17.82 -2.77
N GLN A 279 3.10 -18.79 -2.95
CA GLN A 279 2.80 -20.21 -2.84
C GLN A 279 2.30 -20.63 -1.45
N GLY A 280 2.92 -20.09 -0.38
CA GLY A 280 2.47 -20.35 0.99
C GLY A 280 1.08 -19.81 1.26
N VAL A 281 0.80 -18.58 0.82
CA VAL A 281 -0.51 -17.94 0.96
C VAL A 281 -1.56 -18.63 0.10
N GLN A 282 -1.23 -18.96 -1.15
CA GLN A 282 -2.12 -19.64 -2.10
C GLN A 282 -2.58 -20.98 -1.55
N LYS A 283 -1.68 -21.77 -0.97
CA LYS A 283 -2.03 -23.06 -0.36
C LYS A 283 -3.11 -22.90 0.70
N VAL A 284 -2.95 -21.97 1.61
CA VAL A 284 -3.94 -21.73 2.68
C VAL A 284 -5.25 -21.20 2.09
N TYR A 285 -5.17 -20.30 1.12
CA TYR A 285 -6.34 -19.78 0.41
C TYR A 285 -7.14 -20.90 -0.26
N ASP A 286 -6.48 -21.81 -0.99
CA ASP A 286 -7.12 -22.92 -1.71
C ASP A 286 -7.81 -23.91 -0.76
N GLU A 287 -7.22 -24.16 0.40
CA GLU A 287 -7.75 -25.07 1.40
C GLU A 287 -8.98 -24.50 2.15
N ASN A 288 -9.09 -23.17 2.28
CA ASN A 288 -10.07 -22.54 3.15
C ASN A 288 -11.15 -21.72 2.41
N THR A 289 -10.97 -21.44 1.12
CA THR A 289 -11.89 -20.56 0.38
C THR A 289 -13.08 -21.35 -0.20
N PHE A 290 -14.25 -20.72 -0.15
CA PHE A 290 -15.45 -21.24 -0.78
C PHE A 290 -15.19 -21.62 -2.24
N PRO A 291 -15.56 -22.85 -2.70
CA PRO A 291 -15.12 -23.38 -4.00
C PRO A 291 -15.38 -22.48 -5.20
N GLN A 292 -16.52 -21.79 -5.24
CA GLN A 292 -16.86 -20.89 -6.35
C GLN A 292 -15.97 -19.65 -6.36
N VAL A 293 -15.67 -19.06 -5.21
CA VAL A 293 -14.77 -17.91 -5.07
C VAL A 293 -13.35 -18.31 -5.46
N ARG A 294 -12.89 -19.46 -5.00
CA ARG A 294 -11.55 -20.00 -5.33
C ARG A 294 -11.31 -20.12 -6.83
N THR A 295 -12.34 -20.42 -7.63
CA THR A 295 -12.21 -20.56 -9.08
C THR A 295 -12.27 -19.23 -9.83
N THR A 296 -12.73 -18.15 -9.20
CA THR A 296 -12.95 -16.86 -9.84
C THR A 296 -12.02 -15.75 -9.34
N THR A 297 -11.47 -15.88 -8.13
CA THR A 297 -10.54 -14.89 -7.54
C THR A 297 -9.11 -15.42 -7.60
N LYS A 298 -8.19 -14.61 -8.13
CA LYS A 298 -6.75 -14.89 -8.20
C LYS A 298 -6.00 -14.17 -7.09
N LEU A 299 -4.95 -14.80 -6.56
CA LEU A 299 -3.93 -14.10 -5.79
C LEU A 299 -2.76 -13.73 -6.72
N ALA A 300 -2.27 -12.49 -6.64
CA ALA A 300 -1.17 -12.03 -7.46
C ALA A 300 -0.24 -11.10 -6.66
N LEU A 301 1.03 -11.06 -7.06
CA LEU A 301 1.96 -10.06 -6.55
C LEU A 301 1.81 -8.76 -7.34
N ALA A 302 1.96 -7.63 -6.66
CA ALA A 302 2.00 -6.31 -7.27
C ALA A 302 3.13 -6.20 -8.32
N THR A 303 2.86 -5.53 -9.43
CA THR A 303 3.80 -5.41 -10.55
C THR A 303 4.34 -4.02 -10.76
N LEU A 304 3.66 -2.98 -10.28
CA LEU A 304 4.07 -1.59 -10.50
C LEU A 304 5.14 -1.10 -9.51
N GLY A 305 5.35 -1.82 -8.42
CA GLY A 305 6.36 -1.46 -7.42
C GLY A 305 6.19 -0.01 -6.93
N ASN A 306 7.25 0.79 -7.06
CA ASN A 306 7.25 2.19 -6.61
C ASN A 306 6.40 3.15 -7.47
N ASP A 307 5.87 2.71 -8.60
CA ASP A 307 5.07 3.55 -9.49
C ASP A 307 3.56 3.38 -9.26
N ALA A 308 3.15 2.41 -8.45
CA ALA A 308 1.74 2.17 -8.13
C ALA A 308 1.03 3.42 -7.60
N GLY A 309 1.69 4.17 -6.70
CA GLY A 309 1.16 5.40 -6.11
C GLY A 309 0.92 6.50 -7.15
N VAL A 310 1.92 6.83 -7.98
CA VAL A 310 1.78 7.91 -8.99
C VAL A 310 0.80 7.54 -10.10
N ILE A 311 0.78 6.27 -10.55
CA ILE A 311 -0.15 5.78 -11.57
C ILE A 311 -1.58 5.81 -11.03
N GLY A 312 -1.77 5.28 -9.82
CA GLY A 312 -3.08 5.26 -9.20
C GLY A 312 -3.60 6.66 -8.86
N ALA A 313 -2.72 7.55 -8.39
CA ALA A 313 -3.07 8.95 -8.18
C ALA A 313 -3.55 9.61 -9.48
N ALA A 314 -2.84 9.39 -10.59
CA ALA A 314 -3.27 9.89 -11.90
C ALA A 314 -4.66 9.35 -12.29
N SER A 315 -4.97 8.10 -11.97
CA SER A 315 -6.27 7.50 -12.31
C SER A 315 -7.46 8.13 -11.58
N LEU A 316 -7.26 8.83 -10.45
CA LEU A 316 -8.32 9.61 -9.77
C LEU A 316 -8.95 10.67 -10.70
N VAL A 317 -8.17 11.21 -11.61
CA VAL A 317 -8.64 12.23 -12.57
C VAL A 317 -9.59 11.65 -13.62
N LEU A 318 -9.61 10.33 -13.79
CA LEU A 318 -10.40 9.61 -14.78
C LEU A 318 -11.71 9.02 -14.23
N GLN A 319 -11.95 9.12 -12.92
CA GLN A 319 -13.13 8.55 -12.23
C GLN A 319 -14.39 9.40 -12.34
#